data_c00dd2a18d9003fca3ebf32a5c8a8c1f
#
_entry.id   c00dd2a18d9003fca3ebf32a5c8a8c1f
#
_cell.length_a   1.000
_cell.length_b   1.000
_cell.length_c   1.000
_cell.angle_alpha   90.00
_cell.angle_beta   90.00
_cell.angle_gamma   90.00
#
_symmetry.space_group_name_H-M   'P 1'
#
loop_
_entity.id
_entity.type
_entity.pdbx_description
1 polymer ?
#
loop_
_entity_poly.entity_id
_entity_poly.type
_entity_poly.pdbx_seq_one_letter_code
_entity_poly.pdbx_strand_id
1 'polypeptide(L)'
;MSPTQAKRILVVDDIEDNLSLLEAVLMEEGYEVDLAKNGELALAKIEASPPDLLLLDAMMPKMNGYEVTRRIRQNKRLPFIPILLITASEDANAAQGLDLGANDFIRKPIDFDELMARVKASLRLKDMMNSPQ
;
A
#
# COMPACT_ATOMS: atom_id res chain seq x y z
N MET A 1 -14.81 -13.73 -23.69
CA MET A 1 -13.75 -13.59 -22.68
C MET A 1 -13.84 -12.24 -22.01
N SER A 2 -13.91 -12.25 -20.69
CA SER A 2 -13.90 -10.97 -19.95
C SER A 2 -12.51 -10.36 -19.99
N PRO A 3 -12.41 -9.05 -20.15
CA PRO A 3 -11.11 -8.41 -20.02
C PRO A 3 -10.59 -8.58 -18.57
N THR A 4 -9.30 -8.77 -18.45
CA THR A 4 -8.68 -8.80 -17.15
C THR A 4 -8.73 -7.38 -16.56
N GLN A 5 -9.32 -7.25 -15.40
CA GLN A 5 -9.38 -5.95 -14.75
C GLN A 5 -7.99 -5.60 -14.19
N ALA A 6 -7.64 -4.34 -14.34
CA ALA A 6 -6.40 -3.85 -13.78
C ALA A 6 -6.49 -3.90 -12.25
N LYS A 7 -5.38 -4.26 -11.62
CA LYS A 7 -5.30 -4.21 -10.15
C LYS A 7 -5.30 -2.76 -9.70
N ARG A 8 -5.96 -2.51 -8.57
CA ARG A 8 -6.08 -1.19 -8.00
C ARG A 8 -5.12 -1.03 -6.83
N ILE A 9 -4.34 0.03 -6.87
CA ILE A 9 -3.37 0.34 -5.83
C ILE A 9 -3.72 1.69 -5.23
N LEU A 10 -3.85 1.74 -3.91
CA LEU A 10 -4.01 3.02 -3.20
C LEU A 10 -2.64 3.44 -2.69
N VAL A 11 -2.21 4.64 -3.06
CA VAL A 11 -0.93 5.21 -2.63
C VAL A 11 -1.21 6.30 -1.60
N VAL A 12 -0.57 6.21 -0.45
CA VAL A 12 -0.78 7.14 0.67
C VAL A 12 0.54 7.80 1.05
N ASP A 13 0.61 9.11 0.90
CA ASP A 13 1.80 9.90 1.24
C ASP A 13 1.33 11.34 1.44
N ASP A 14 1.88 12.04 2.42
CA ASP A 14 1.49 13.43 2.69
C ASP A 14 2.19 14.43 1.76
N ILE A 15 3.20 13.99 1.02
CA ILE A 15 3.92 14.84 0.08
C ILE A 15 3.39 14.63 -1.33
N GLU A 16 2.82 15.69 -1.90
CA GLU A 16 2.13 15.61 -3.18
C GLU A 16 3.04 15.15 -4.32
N ASP A 17 4.29 15.60 -4.32
CA ASP A 17 5.25 15.19 -5.36
C ASP A 17 5.51 13.68 -5.32
N ASN A 18 5.53 13.09 -4.13
CA ASN A 18 5.69 11.64 -4.00
C ASN A 18 4.48 10.90 -4.56
N LEU A 19 3.28 11.40 -4.27
CA LEU A 19 2.06 10.82 -4.81
C LEU A 19 2.07 10.85 -6.34
N SER A 20 2.42 11.98 -6.92
CA SER A 20 2.44 12.13 -8.38
C SER A 20 3.44 11.19 -9.03
N LEU A 21 4.62 11.07 -8.44
CA LEU A 21 5.66 10.21 -8.99
C LEU A 21 5.26 8.74 -8.95
N LEU A 22 4.77 8.30 -7.80
CA LEU A 22 4.35 6.91 -7.66
C LEU A 22 3.16 6.58 -8.56
N GLU A 23 2.21 7.52 -8.67
CA GLU A 23 1.09 7.35 -9.58
C GLU A 23 1.57 7.13 -11.01
N ALA A 24 2.48 7.97 -11.49
CA ALA A 24 2.99 7.87 -12.85
C ALA A 24 3.68 6.53 -13.11
N VAL A 25 4.54 6.12 -12.18
CA VAL A 25 5.29 4.87 -12.31
C VAL A 25 4.36 3.66 -12.33
N LEU A 26 3.38 3.65 -11.44
CA LEU A 26 2.46 2.51 -11.34
C LEU A 26 1.48 2.45 -12.51
N MET A 27 1.00 3.60 -12.97
CA MET A 27 0.10 3.64 -14.12
C MET A 27 0.81 3.17 -15.38
N GLU A 28 2.08 3.48 -15.52
CA GLU A 28 2.87 3.00 -16.67
C GLU A 28 2.93 1.47 -16.71
N GLU A 29 2.88 0.82 -15.54
CA GLU A 29 2.88 -0.63 -15.46
C GLU A 29 1.49 -1.25 -15.63
N GLY A 30 0.47 -0.43 -15.87
CA GLY A 30 -0.87 -0.92 -16.14
C GLY A 30 -1.79 -0.99 -14.95
N TYR A 31 -1.38 -0.46 -13.78
CA TYR A 31 -2.23 -0.47 -12.59
C TYR A 31 -3.18 0.72 -12.57
N GLU A 32 -4.33 0.53 -11.96
CA GLU A 32 -5.20 1.65 -11.59
C GLU A 32 -4.72 2.19 -10.27
N VAL A 33 -4.61 3.50 -10.15
CA VAL A 33 -4.02 4.13 -8.96
C VAL A 33 -4.99 5.14 -8.38
N ASP A 34 -5.20 5.05 -7.08
CA ASP A 34 -5.91 6.06 -6.30
C ASP A 34 -4.92 6.66 -5.30
N LEU A 35 -5.17 7.87 -4.85
CA LEU A 35 -4.25 8.60 -3.99
C LEU A 35 -4.95 9.08 -2.74
N ALA A 36 -4.22 9.10 -1.63
CA ALA A 36 -4.69 9.71 -0.39
C ALA A 36 -3.52 10.44 0.26
N LYS A 37 -3.76 11.64 0.74
CA LYS A 37 -2.70 12.50 1.27
C LYS A 37 -2.54 12.40 2.79
N ASN A 38 -3.36 11.60 3.45
CA ASN A 38 -3.23 11.36 4.89
C ASN A 38 -3.92 10.05 5.26
N GLY A 39 -3.68 9.63 6.50
CA GLY A 39 -4.21 8.35 6.98
C GLY A 39 -5.72 8.30 7.08
N GLU A 40 -6.35 9.40 7.49
CA GLU A 40 -7.81 9.44 7.61
C GLU A 40 -8.50 9.28 6.26
N LEU A 41 -8.00 9.99 5.23
CA LEU A 41 -8.53 9.84 3.88
C LEU A 41 -8.28 8.44 3.35
N ALA A 42 -7.12 7.87 3.65
CA ALA A 42 -6.82 6.51 3.23
C ALA A 42 -7.82 5.52 3.82
N LEU A 43 -8.07 5.61 5.12
CA LEU A 43 -9.02 4.71 5.77
C LEU A 43 -10.43 4.85 5.20
N ALA A 44 -10.86 6.08 4.94
CA ALA A 44 -12.18 6.32 4.35
C ALA A 44 -12.30 5.70 2.97
N LYS A 45 -11.26 5.85 2.13
CA LYS A 45 -11.27 5.26 0.79
C LYS A 45 -11.24 3.74 0.84
N ILE A 46 -10.47 3.18 1.76
CA ILE A 46 -10.37 1.73 1.93
C ILE A 46 -11.71 1.13 2.34
N GLU A 47 -12.40 1.78 3.25
CA GLU A 47 -13.72 1.29 3.67
C GLU A 47 -14.75 1.39 2.55
N ALA A 48 -14.69 2.46 1.76
CA ALA A 48 -15.64 2.65 0.66
C ALA A 48 -15.37 1.67 -0.49
N SER A 49 -14.10 1.42 -0.80
CA SER A 49 -13.72 0.56 -1.92
C SER A 49 -12.32 0.00 -1.68
N PRO A 50 -12.22 -1.20 -1.08
CA PRO A 50 -10.92 -1.76 -0.74
C PRO A 50 -10.03 -1.97 -1.98
N PRO A 51 -8.77 -1.50 -1.91
CA PRO A 51 -7.85 -1.72 -3.04
C PRO A 51 -7.26 -3.13 -3.02
N ASP A 52 -6.57 -3.48 -4.08
CA ASP A 52 -5.84 -4.75 -4.14
C ASP A 52 -4.49 -4.67 -3.42
N LEU A 53 -3.96 -3.48 -3.27
CA LEU A 53 -2.68 -3.24 -2.58
C LEU A 53 -2.67 -1.83 -2.02
N LEU A 54 -2.09 -1.68 -0.84
CA LEU A 54 -1.88 -0.38 -0.21
C LEU A 54 -0.39 -0.09 -0.15
N LEU A 55 0.04 1.00 -0.80
CA LEU A 55 1.38 1.56 -0.67
C LEU A 55 1.29 2.71 0.32
N LEU A 56 2.04 2.64 1.40
CA LEU A 56 1.76 3.48 2.56
C LEU A 56 3.04 4.06 3.13
N ASP A 57 3.17 5.39 3.09
CA ASP A 57 4.30 6.07 3.74
C ASP A 57 4.20 5.87 5.25
N ALA A 58 5.27 5.41 5.86
CA ALA A 58 5.30 5.17 7.30
C ALA A 58 5.29 6.47 8.09
N MET A 59 5.88 7.54 7.54
CA MET A 59 6.11 8.79 8.28
C MET A 59 5.20 9.89 7.76
N MET A 60 4.03 10.02 8.35
CA MET A 60 3.08 11.09 8.04
C MET A 60 2.70 11.79 9.35
N PRO A 61 2.37 13.09 9.30
CA PRO A 61 1.91 13.77 10.51
C PRO A 61 0.53 13.25 10.94
N LYS A 62 0.23 13.38 12.22
CA LYS A 62 -1.01 12.99 12.88
C LYS A 62 -1.21 11.48 12.92
N MET A 63 -1.50 10.86 11.81
CA MET A 63 -1.67 9.40 11.74
C MET A 63 -0.61 8.84 10.79
N ASN A 64 0.40 8.17 11.34
CA ASN A 64 1.46 7.60 10.53
C ASN A 64 1.05 6.26 9.91
N GLY A 65 1.90 5.71 9.05
CA GLY A 65 1.58 4.47 8.34
C GLY A 65 1.44 3.26 9.26
N TYR A 66 2.15 3.25 10.39
CA TYR A 66 2.02 2.16 11.35
C TYR A 66 0.63 2.13 11.97
N GLU A 67 0.10 3.29 12.28
CA GLU A 67 -1.24 3.39 12.84
C GLU A 67 -2.31 3.00 11.81
N VAL A 68 -2.14 3.42 10.56
CA VAL A 68 -3.06 3.03 9.49
C VAL A 68 -3.05 1.50 9.34
N THR A 69 -1.87 0.90 9.34
CA THR A 69 -1.72 -0.56 9.24
C THR A 69 -2.48 -1.26 10.37
N ARG A 70 -2.27 -0.78 11.60
CA ARG A 70 -2.92 -1.36 12.76
C ARG A 70 -4.44 -1.31 12.62
N ARG A 71 -4.97 -0.16 12.22
CA ARG A 71 -6.43 0.02 12.09
C ARG A 71 -7.02 -0.87 11.01
N ILE A 72 -6.32 -1.01 9.90
CA ILE A 72 -6.79 -1.90 8.82
C ILE A 72 -6.86 -3.33 9.31
N ARG A 73 -5.83 -3.80 10.01
CA ARG A 73 -5.80 -5.19 10.48
C ARG A 73 -6.81 -5.47 11.58
N GLN A 74 -7.20 -4.45 12.33
CA GLN A 74 -8.23 -4.59 13.36
C GLN A 74 -9.65 -4.55 12.80
N ASN A 75 -9.83 -4.09 11.56
CA ASN A 75 -11.14 -3.98 10.95
C ASN A 75 -11.53 -5.30 10.30
N LYS A 76 -12.37 -6.08 10.99
CA LYS A 76 -12.76 -7.42 10.55
C LYS A 76 -13.69 -7.42 9.34
N ARG A 77 -14.22 -6.26 8.95
CA ARG A 77 -15.09 -6.15 7.78
C ARG A 77 -14.32 -6.09 6.47
N LEU A 78 -13.04 -5.75 6.53
CA LEU A 78 -12.23 -5.59 5.33
C LEU A 78 -11.75 -6.94 4.82
N PRO A 79 -11.67 -7.11 3.49
CA PRO A 79 -10.97 -8.26 2.93
C PRO A 79 -9.47 -8.13 3.23
N PHE A 80 -8.71 -9.17 2.94
CA PHE A 80 -7.27 -9.07 3.05
C PHE A 80 -6.74 -8.05 2.05
N ILE A 81 -5.96 -7.08 2.53
CA ILE A 81 -5.30 -6.06 1.71
C ILE A 81 -3.83 -6.12 2.04
N PRO A 82 -2.96 -6.49 1.10
CA PRO A 82 -1.52 -6.43 1.37
C PRO A 82 -1.10 -5.00 1.57
N ILE A 83 -0.20 -4.77 2.52
CA ILE A 83 0.30 -3.44 2.87
C ILE A 83 1.80 -3.44 2.68
N LEU A 84 2.27 -2.54 1.83
CA LEU A 84 3.68 -2.31 1.57
C LEU A 84 4.04 -0.94 2.14
N LEU A 85 4.82 -0.93 3.21
CA LEU A 85 5.23 0.33 3.85
C LEU A 85 6.43 0.91 3.15
N ILE A 86 6.47 2.24 3.07
CA ILE A 86 7.63 2.97 2.57
C ILE A 86 8.24 3.72 3.76
N THR A 87 9.47 3.35 4.13
CA THR A 87 10.10 3.85 5.35
C THR A 87 11.35 4.66 5.05
N ALA A 88 11.74 5.52 5.99
CA ALA A 88 13.03 6.22 5.88
C ALA A 88 14.17 5.21 6.00
N SER A 89 15.30 5.52 5.36
CA SER A 89 16.46 4.61 5.38
C SER A 89 16.98 4.35 6.80
N GLU A 90 16.76 5.29 7.71
CA GLU A 90 17.24 5.20 9.09
C GLU A 90 16.16 4.76 10.07
N ASP A 91 14.97 4.43 9.60
CA ASP A 91 13.87 4.08 10.49
C ASP A 91 14.16 2.72 11.13
N ALA A 92 14.45 2.75 12.43
CA ALA A 92 14.72 1.54 13.20
C ALA A 92 13.43 0.75 13.48
N ASN A 93 12.26 1.36 13.23
CA ASN A 93 10.98 0.77 13.57
C ASN A 93 10.32 0.04 12.40
N ALA A 94 11.01 -0.08 11.27
CA ALA A 94 10.43 -0.74 10.10
C ALA A 94 9.94 -2.15 10.41
N ALA A 95 10.70 -2.91 11.22
CA ALA A 95 10.30 -4.26 11.61
C ALA A 95 9.00 -4.28 12.42
N GLN A 96 8.72 -3.22 13.18
CA GLN A 96 7.47 -3.12 13.93
C GLN A 96 6.26 -3.05 13.00
N GLY A 97 6.44 -2.47 11.82
CA GLY A 97 5.38 -2.45 10.82
C GLY A 97 4.96 -3.86 10.42
N LEU A 98 5.92 -4.76 10.27
CA LEU A 98 5.62 -6.15 9.97
C LEU A 98 4.86 -6.82 11.12
N ASP A 99 5.26 -6.54 12.35
CA ASP A 99 4.56 -7.08 13.53
C ASP A 99 3.13 -6.56 13.63
N LEU A 100 2.88 -5.34 13.17
CA LEU A 100 1.53 -4.76 13.15
C LEU A 100 0.67 -5.30 12.01
N GLY A 101 1.26 -6.03 11.08
CA GLY A 101 0.53 -6.67 10.01
C GLY A 101 0.84 -6.19 8.61
N ALA A 102 1.85 -5.33 8.43
CA ALA A 102 2.32 -5.01 7.09
C ALA A 102 2.98 -6.25 6.48
N ASN A 103 2.86 -6.40 5.18
CA ASN A 103 3.39 -7.58 4.50
C ASN A 103 4.84 -7.43 4.09
N ASP A 104 5.27 -6.17 3.90
CA ASP A 104 6.61 -5.90 3.43
C ASP A 104 6.91 -4.41 3.64
N PHE A 105 8.15 -4.01 3.42
CA PHE A 105 8.50 -2.60 3.43
C PHE A 105 9.63 -2.32 2.44
N ILE A 106 9.72 -1.06 2.01
CA ILE A 106 10.77 -0.55 1.15
C ILE A 106 11.37 0.67 1.85
N ARG A 107 12.70 0.78 1.83
CA ARG A 107 13.38 1.93 2.42
C ARG A 107 13.63 3.01 1.36
N LYS A 108 13.51 4.26 1.77
CA LYS A 108 13.89 5.41 0.94
C LYS A 108 15.40 5.54 0.90
N PRO A 109 15.99 6.02 -0.20
CA PRO A 109 15.34 6.41 -1.45
C PRO A 109 14.81 5.19 -2.21
N ILE A 110 13.67 5.35 -2.87
CA ILE A 110 13.01 4.23 -3.52
C ILE A 110 13.80 3.81 -4.77
N ASP A 111 14.12 2.53 -4.81
CA ASP A 111 14.59 1.88 -6.03
C ASP A 111 13.36 1.37 -6.76
N PHE A 112 13.09 1.89 -7.95
CA PHE A 112 11.85 1.57 -8.64
C PHE A 112 11.79 0.13 -9.12
N ASP A 113 12.93 -0.49 -9.42
CA ASP A 113 12.94 -1.92 -9.76
C ASP A 113 12.55 -2.75 -8.55
N GLU A 114 13.07 -2.41 -7.37
CA GLU A 114 12.69 -3.08 -6.13
C GLU A 114 11.20 -2.86 -5.84
N LEU A 115 10.73 -1.62 -6.00
CA LEU A 115 9.32 -1.30 -5.77
C LEU A 115 8.43 -2.19 -6.63
N MET A 116 8.73 -2.30 -7.92
CA MET A 116 7.91 -3.09 -8.83
C MET A 116 7.95 -4.57 -8.49
N ALA A 117 9.10 -5.08 -8.08
CA ALA A 117 9.21 -6.49 -7.68
C ALA A 117 8.35 -6.76 -6.44
N ARG A 118 8.37 -5.86 -5.47
CA ARG A 118 7.59 -6.04 -4.25
C ARG A 118 6.10 -5.82 -4.47
N VAL A 119 5.73 -4.88 -5.36
CA VAL A 119 4.34 -4.69 -5.76
C VAL A 119 3.80 -5.98 -6.38
N LYS A 120 4.54 -6.57 -7.31
CA LYS A 120 4.11 -7.81 -7.96
C LYS A 120 3.99 -8.95 -6.96
N ALA A 121 4.94 -9.07 -6.04
CA ALA A 121 4.89 -10.10 -5.01
C ALA A 121 3.68 -9.93 -4.09
N SER A 122 3.38 -8.68 -3.71
CA SER A 122 2.24 -8.38 -2.84
C SER A 122 0.91 -8.70 -3.54
N LEU A 123 0.81 -8.39 -4.83
CA LEU A 123 -0.40 -8.69 -5.58
C LEU A 123 -0.58 -10.19 -5.78
N ARG A 124 0.51 -10.94 -5.96
CA ARG A 124 0.42 -12.41 -5.99
C ARG A 124 -0.09 -12.94 -4.66
N LEU A 125 0.38 -12.37 -3.55
CA LEU A 125 -0.10 -12.76 -2.23
C LEU A 125 -1.60 -12.50 -2.10
N LYS A 126 -2.07 -11.35 -2.57
CA LYS A 126 -3.50 -11.02 -2.58
C LYS A 126 -4.29 -12.07 -3.34
N ASP A 127 -3.83 -12.44 -4.53
CA ASP A 127 -4.51 -13.43 -5.34
C ASP A 127 -4.56 -14.80 -4.65
N MET A 128 -3.48 -15.19 -3.98
CA MET A 128 -3.42 -16.45 -3.24
C MET A 128 -4.41 -16.46 -2.08
N MET A 129 -4.53 -15.34 -1.38
CA MET A 129 -5.46 -15.24 -0.24
C MET A 129 -6.92 -15.22 -0.67
N ASN A 130 -7.20 -14.83 -1.91
CA ASN A 130 -8.56 -14.78 -2.44
C ASN A 130 -8.93 -16.03 -3.24
N SER A 131 -7.99 -16.94 -3.49
CA SER A 131 -8.26 -18.12 -4.30
C SER A 131 -9.22 -19.05 -3.58
N PRO A 132 -10.25 -19.54 -4.27
CA PRO A 132 -11.10 -20.57 -3.66
C PRO A 132 -10.34 -21.89 -3.52
N GLN A 133 -10.66 -22.61 -2.51
CA GLN A 133 -10.06 -23.92 -2.29
C GLN A 133 -10.78 -24.99 -3.05
#